data_86b19a23190990deb4690c5c7f8e5e58
#
_entry.id   86b19a23190990deb4690c5c7f8e5e58
#
_cell.length_a   1.000
_cell.length_b   1.000
_cell.length_c   1.000
_cell.angle_alpha   90.00
_cell.angle_beta   90.00
_cell.angle_gamma   90.00
#
_symmetry.space_group_name_H-M   'P 1'
#
loop_
_entity.id
_entity.type
_entity.pdbx_description
1 polymer ?
#
loop_
_entity_poly.entity_id
_entity_poly.type
_entity_poly.pdbx_seq_one_letter_code
_entity_poly.pdbx_strand_id
1 'polypeptide(L)'
;MHPVVVITAASGGLGTSTLAAVTATVLARDGSPTLVDGAFGAGGLDATVAVEHVEGLRWGDLAEHEGAVDAARLRGALPLGPVPTLAVRGRRPTPAAVRDVVTGLAGLGPVVVDLPCSGRVPPVWAELADLVVVLVGLRPRWLRDGEAWTSTLGERSDSALLVTRGPRRAEQVCERAAEHLGLPLLDHLADDAGVQRDEAHGRSPRPKGPVGVVARSLVAALPPATGALAEHVLGLAS
;
A
#
# COMPACT_ATOMS: atom_id res chain seq x y z
N MET A 1 -11.13 12.56 6.64
CA MET A 1 -9.99 12.14 5.79
C MET A 1 -10.20 10.69 5.38
N HIS A 2 -9.77 10.33 4.17
CA HIS A 2 -9.78 8.94 3.72
C HIS A 2 -8.56 8.17 4.27
N PRO A 3 -8.64 6.82 4.36
CA PRO A 3 -7.58 6.02 4.94
C PRO A 3 -6.30 6.04 4.10
N VAL A 4 -5.17 6.04 4.81
CA VAL A 4 -3.83 5.79 4.28
C VAL A 4 -3.44 4.37 4.64
N VAL A 5 -3.27 3.51 3.64
CA VAL A 5 -2.83 2.12 3.83
C VAL A 5 -1.40 1.94 3.34
N VAL A 6 -0.55 1.48 4.22
CA VAL A 6 0.84 1.14 3.91
C VAL A 6 0.95 -0.37 3.68
N ILE A 7 1.40 -0.77 2.50
CA ILE A 7 1.65 -2.16 2.16
C ILE A 7 3.17 -2.35 2.11
N THR A 8 3.67 -3.29 2.89
CA THR A 8 5.10 -3.59 3.02
C THR A 8 5.34 -5.09 3.09
N ALA A 9 6.59 -5.51 3.17
CA ALA A 9 6.95 -6.90 3.34
C ALA A 9 8.12 -7.06 4.31
N ALA A 10 8.17 -8.19 5.00
CA ALA A 10 9.32 -8.54 5.84
C ALA A 10 10.55 -8.94 5.02
N SER A 11 10.36 -9.40 3.78
CA SER A 11 11.43 -9.79 2.86
C SER A 11 11.16 -9.29 1.45
N GLY A 12 12.21 -9.06 0.67
CA GLY A 12 12.08 -8.65 -0.74
C GLY A 12 11.44 -9.71 -1.63
N GLY A 13 10.82 -9.27 -2.74
CA GLY A 13 10.27 -10.14 -3.77
C GLY A 13 8.94 -10.83 -3.41
N LEU A 14 8.24 -10.40 -2.37
CA LEU A 14 6.95 -10.97 -1.94
C LEU A 14 5.75 -10.40 -2.69
N GLY A 15 5.92 -9.39 -3.56
CA GLY A 15 4.86 -8.83 -4.39
C GLY A 15 4.15 -7.62 -3.78
N THR A 16 4.84 -6.85 -2.95
CA THR A 16 4.33 -5.64 -2.30
C THR A 16 3.78 -4.64 -3.30
N SER A 17 4.60 -4.22 -4.28
CA SER A 17 4.22 -3.25 -5.32
C SER A 17 3.04 -3.75 -6.17
N THR A 18 3.02 -5.05 -6.47
CA THR A 18 1.92 -5.69 -7.19
C THR A 18 0.61 -5.62 -6.40
N LEU A 19 0.66 -5.95 -5.10
CA LEU A 19 -0.54 -5.89 -4.24
C LEU A 19 -0.99 -4.44 -4.05
N ALA A 20 -0.08 -3.49 -3.86
CA ALA A 20 -0.40 -2.06 -3.75
C ALA A 20 -1.10 -1.54 -5.02
N ALA A 21 -0.56 -1.83 -6.20
CA ALA A 21 -1.13 -1.43 -7.48
C ALA A 21 -2.53 -2.03 -7.71
N VAL A 22 -2.71 -3.33 -7.40
CA VAL A 22 -4.01 -3.99 -7.55
C VAL A 22 -5.03 -3.48 -6.53
N THR A 23 -4.61 -3.22 -5.29
CA THR A 23 -5.48 -2.64 -4.25
C THR A 23 -5.98 -1.25 -4.67
N ALA A 24 -5.09 -0.38 -5.13
CA ALA A 24 -5.47 0.92 -5.66
C ALA A 24 -6.45 0.80 -6.85
N THR A 25 -6.21 -0.17 -7.76
CA THR A 25 -7.11 -0.43 -8.89
C THR A 25 -8.48 -0.93 -8.45
N VAL A 26 -8.56 -1.74 -7.39
CA VAL A 26 -9.84 -2.18 -6.82
C VAL A 26 -10.60 -1.00 -6.21
N LEU A 27 -9.92 -0.16 -5.43
CA LEU A 27 -10.48 1.05 -4.83
C LEU A 27 -11.02 2.06 -5.86
N ALA A 28 -10.41 2.11 -7.05
CA ALA A 28 -10.83 3.03 -8.12
C ALA A 28 -12.22 2.75 -8.69
N ARG A 29 -12.86 1.63 -8.33
CA ARG A 29 -14.23 1.32 -8.77
C ARG A 29 -15.27 2.20 -8.09
N ASP A 30 -15.04 2.51 -6.81
CA ASP A 30 -16.02 3.18 -5.96
C ASP A 30 -15.46 4.47 -5.33
N GLY A 31 -14.21 4.83 -5.66
CA GLY A 31 -13.51 5.96 -5.06
C GLY A 31 -12.46 6.58 -5.96
N SER A 32 -11.72 7.52 -5.39
CA SER A 32 -10.66 8.28 -6.07
C SER A 32 -9.29 8.03 -5.41
N PRO A 33 -8.76 6.80 -5.43
CA PRO A 33 -7.52 6.49 -4.76
C PRO A 33 -6.32 7.14 -5.45
N THR A 34 -5.22 7.28 -4.69
CA THR A 34 -3.90 7.60 -5.23
C THR A 34 -2.91 6.52 -4.79
N LEU A 35 -2.11 6.03 -5.73
CA LEU A 35 -1.01 5.10 -5.45
C LEU A 35 0.28 5.89 -5.22
N VAL A 36 1.00 5.59 -4.14
CA VAL A 36 2.18 6.35 -3.72
C VAL A 36 3.36 5.41 -3.50
N ASP A 37 4.48 5.72 -4.13
CA ASP A 37 5.74 5.01 -3.95
C ASP A 37 6.45 5.54 -2.68
N GLY A 38 6.63 4.69 -1.69
CA GLY A 38 7.39 4.98 -0.47
C GLY A 38 8.87 4.55 -0.53
N ALA A 39 9.32 4.00 -1.67
CA ALA A 39 10.63 3.39 -1.86
C ALA A 39 11.72 4.41 -2.24
N PHE A 40 11.92 5.45 -1.48
CA PHE A 40 12.84 6.56 -1.81
C PHE A 40 14.31 6.18 -2.10
N GLY A 41 14.67 4.94 -2.00
CA GLY A 41 16.03 4.47 -2.30
C GLY A 41 16.14 3.58 -3.52
N ALA A 42 15.05 3.00 -3.99
CA ALA A 42 15.04 2.02 -5.07
C ALA A 42 14.11 2.41 -6.22
N GLY A 43 12.91 2.97 -5.94
CA GLY A 43 11.91 3.25 -6.98
C GLY A 43 11.39 2.00 -7.67
N GLY A 44 10.64 2.18 -8.74
CA GLY A 44 10.18 1.07 -9.60
C GLY A 44 8.69 0.83 -9.59
N LEU A 45 7.93 1.55 -8.76
CA LEU A 45 6.47 1.46 -8.79
C LEU A 45 5.90 1.94 -10.13
N ASP A 46 6.50 2.95 -10.76
CA ASP A 46 6.13 3.41 -12.10
C ASP A 46 6.25 2.30 -13.16
N ALA A 47 7.33 1.50 -13.11
CA ALA A 47 7.47 0.33 -13.97
C ALA A 47 6.44 -0.76 -13.64
N THR A 48 6.12 -0.97 -12.35
CA THR A 48 5.09 -1.95 -11.93
C THR A 48 3.72 -1.60 -12.51
N VAL A 49 3.37 -0.31 -12.59
CA VAL A 49 2.07 0.13 -13.14
C VAL A 49 2.15 0.65 -14.57
N ALA A 50 3.29 0.46 -15.25
CA ALA A 50 3.55 0.80 -16.65
C ALA A 50 3.32 2.31 -16.94
N VAL A 51 3.81 3.19 -16.06
CA VAL A 51 3.76 4.67 -16.24
C VAL A 51 5.13 5.33 -16.26
N GLU A 52 6.20 4.56 -16.38
CA GLU A 52 7.59 5.06 -16.41
C GLU A 52 7.85 6.06 -17.55
N HIS A 53 7.08 5.97 -18.64
CA HIS A 53 7.15 6.86 -19.80
C HIS A 53 6.03 7.91 -19.84
N VAL A 54 5.10 7.87 -18.88
CA VAL A 54 4.01 8.85 -18.78
C VAL A 54 4.51 10.12 -18.11
N GLU A 55 4.28 11.26 -18.74
CA GLU A 55 4.59 12.56 -18.14
C GLU A 55 3.77 12.83 -16.87
N GLY A 56 4.31 13.62 -15.97
CA GLY A 56 3.64 14.02 -14.74
C GLY A 56 4.61 14.18 -13.58
N LEU A 57 4.14 14.75 -12.50
CA LEU A 57 4.93 15.01 -11.29
C LEU A 57 5.39 13.70 -10.65
N ARG A 58 6.58 13.75 -10.11
CA ARG A 58 7.24 12.71 -9.33
C ARG A 58 7.66 13.26 -7.96
N TRP A 59 8.07 12.39 -7.04
CA TRP A 59 8.56 12.83 -5.73
C TRP A 59 9.69 13.86 -5.81
N GLY A 60 10.58 13.77 -6.81
CA GLY A 60 11.67 14.72 -6.97
C GLY A 60 11.21 16.16 -7.22
N ASP A 61 10.06 16.35 -7.87
CA ASP A 61 9.45 17.65 -8.12
C ASP A 61 8.83 18.27 -6.86
N LEU A 62 8.58 17.44 -5.85
CA LEU A 62 7.98 17.80 -4.56
C LEU A 62 8.99 17.71 -3.41
N ALA A 63 10.27 17.46 -3.70
CA ALA A 63 11.28 17.12 -2.69
C ALA A 63 11.46 18.18 -1.60
N GLU A 64 11.30 19.44 -1.95
CA GLU A 64 11.46 20.59 -1.05
C GLU A 64 10.13 21.32 -0.79
N HIS A 65 8.99 20.64 -1.08
CA HIS A 65 7.68 21.24 -0.83
C HIS A 65 7.46 21.43 0.68
N GLU A 66 6.91 22.57 1.04
CA GLU A 66 6.54 22.92 2.40
C GLU A 66 5.12 23.52 2.43
N GLY A 67 4.33 23.11 3.39
CA GLY A 67 2.99 23.63 3.65
C GLY A 67 1.86 22.92 2.88
N ALA A 68 0.67 23.51 2.93
CA ALA A 68 -0.54 22.92 2.36
C ALA A 68 -0.43 22.71 0.85
N VAL A 69 -0.87 21.56 0.37
CA VAL A 69 -0.87 21.17 -1.04
C VAL A 69 -2.27 21.40 -1.63
N ASP A 70 -2.34 22.00 -2.81
CA ASP A 70 -3.55 21.89 -3.66
C ASP A 70 -3.64 20.43 -4.17
N ALA A 71 -4.32 19.61 -3.41
CA ALA A 71 -4.38 18.18 -3.65
C ALA A 71 -5.06 17.82 -4.98
N ALA A 72 -6.07 18.58 -5.40
CA ALA A 72 -6.77 18.34 -6.67
C ALA A 72 -5.84 18.61 -7.86
N ARG A 73 -5.11 19.74 -7.83
CA ARG A 73 -4.14 20.09 -8.84
C ARG A 73 -2.97 19.10 -8.86
N LEU A 74 -2.45 18.74 -7.68
CA LEU A 74 -1.38 17.75 -7.56
C LEU A 74 -1.81 16.43 -8.18
N ARG A 75 -2.96 15.87 -7.74
CA ARG A 75 -3.46 14.59 -8.23
C ARG A 75 -3.69 14.60 -9.75
N GLY A 76 -4.19 15.73 -10.30
CA GLY A 76 -4.38 15.90 -11.75
C GLY A 76 -3.09 15.98 -12.55
N ALA A 77 -1.95 16.30 -11.89
CA ALA A 77 -0.63 16.36 -12.50
C ALA A 77 0.19 15.08 -12.35
N LEU A 78 -0.33 14.06 -11.64
CA LEU A 78 0.34 12.76 -11.53
C LEU A 78 0.20 11.94 -12.81
N PRO A 79 1.19 11.09 -13.13
CA PRO A 79 1.04 10.10 -14.19
C PRO A 79 -0.18 9.22 -13.96
N LEU A 80 -0.98 9.09 -15.00
CA LEU A 80 -2.19 8.27 -14.95
C LEU A 80 -1.95 6.91 -15.61
N GLY A 81 -1.90 5.88 -14.78
CA GLY A 81 -2.00 4.49 -15.17
C GLY A 81 -3.40 3.94 -14.83
N PRO A 82 -3.51 2.78 -14.18
CA PRO A 82 -4.78 2.31 -13.61
C PRO A 82 -5.37 3.28 -12.59
N VAL A 83 -4.51 4.01 -11.89
CA VAL A 83 -4.83 5.11 -10.97
C VAL A 83 -3.73 6.19 -11.05
N PRO A 84 -3.99 7.44 -10.60
CA PRO A 84 -2.93 8.43 -10.44
C PRO A 84 -1.84 7.90 -9.51
N THR A 85 -0.58 7.97 -9.96
CA THR A 85 0.55 7.34 -9.26
C THR A 85 1.66 8.36 -8.99
N LEU A 86 1.99 8.57 -7.72
CA LEU A 86 3.14 9.39 -7.31
C LEU A 86 4.37 8.48 -7.12
N ALA A 87 5.16 8.34 -8.17
CA ALA A 87 6.34 7.47 -8.19
C ALA A 87 7.62 8.23 -7.79
N VAL A 88 8.64 7.47 -7.38
CA VAL A 88 9.95 8.00 -7.06
C VAL A 88 10.76 8.24 -8.33
N ARG A 89 11.21 9.48 -8.50
CA ARG A 89 12.23 9.88 -9.48
C ARG A 89 12.93 11.14 -8.96
N GLY A 90 14.25 11.22 -9.13
CA GLY A 90 15.03 12.39 -8.73
C GLY A 90 15.34 12.42 -7.23
N ARG A 91 15.21 13.60 -6.62
CA ARG A 91 15.59 13.85 -5.23
C ARG A 91 14.60 13.18 -4.24
N ARG A 92 15.13 12.74 -3.13
CA ARG A 92 14.31 12.23 -2.02
C ARG A 92 13.55 13.38 -1.35
N PRO A 93 12.24 13.25 -1.10
CA PRO A 93 11.47 14.25 -0.38
C PRO A 93 11.84 14.32 1.10
N THR A 94 11.65 15.49 1.71
CA THR A 94 11.74 15.65 3.15
C THR A 94 10.57 14.93 3.84
N PRO A 95 10.69 14.54 5.13
CA PRO A 95 9.57 13.99 5.88
C PRO A 95 8.37 14.96 5.95
N ALA A 96 8.60 16.28 5.97
CA ALA A 96 7.55 17.29 5.94
C ALA A 96 6.81 17.24 4.59
N ALA A 97 7.53 17.25 3.47
CA ALA A 97 6.93 17.13 2.14
C ALA A 97 6.09 15.85 1.99
N VAL A 98 6.59 14.72 2.51
CA VAL A 98 5.81 13.46 2.51
C VAL A 98 4.51 13.62 3.29
N ARG A 99 4.57 14.21 4.49
CA ARG A 99 3.39 14.42 5.34
C ARG A 99 2.37 15.32 4.66
N ASP A 100 2.80 16.48 4.15
CA ASP A 100 1.91 17.48 3.56
C ASP A 100 1.23 16.93 2.29
N VAL A 101 2.00 16.29 1.42
CA VAL A 101 1.51 15.67 0.18
C VAL A 101 0.52 14.54 0.45
N VAL A 102 0.88 13.59 1.31
CA VAL A 102 0.03 12.42 1.59
C VAL A 102 -1.26 12.83 2.32
N THR A 103 -1.16 13.74 3.28
CA THR A 103 -2.34 14.30 3.97
C THR A 103 -3.27 15.02 2.99
N GLY A 104 -2.72 15.83 2.09
CA GLY A 104 -3.51 16.48 1.04
C GLY A 104 -4.23 15.46 0.15
N LEU A 105 -3.52 14.45 -0.35
CA LEU A 105 -4.11 13.38 -1.19
C LEU A 105 -5.18 12.58 -0.43
N ALA A 106 -4.98 12.29 0.86
CA ALA A 106 -5.94 11.61 1.72
C ALA A 106 -7.21 12.44 1.97
N GLY A 107 -7.16 13.75 1.73
CA GLY A 107 -8.34 14.61 1.69
C GLY A 107 -9.27 14.35 0.50
N LEU A 108 -8.76 13.79 -0.60
CA LEU A 108 -9.51 13.53 -1.84
C LEU A 108 -9.97 12.08 -1.98
N GLY A 109 -9.25 11.15 -1.41
CA GLY A 109 -9.54 9.72 -1.54
C GLY A 109 -8.51 8.84 -0.82
N PRO A 110 -8.73 7.52 -0.78
CA PRO A 110 -7.79 6.59 -0.15
C PRO A 110 -6.39 6.70 -0.75
N VAL A 111 -5.37 6.61 0.11
CA VAL A 111 -3.96 6.57 -0.33
C VAL A 111 -3.39 5.18 -0.08
N VAL A 112 -2.89 4.55 -1.13
CA VAL A 112 -2.19 3.25 -1.05
C VAL A 112 -0.70 3.49 -1.20
N VAL A 113 0.06 3.15 -0.18
CA VAL A 113 1.52 3.34 -0.16
C VAL A 113 2.22 2.00 -0.38
N ASP A 114 3.02 1.92 -1.43
CA ASP A 114 3.97 0.82 -1.64
C ASP A 114 5.26 1.12 -0.88
N LEU A 115 5.53 0.38 0.16
CA LEU A 115 6.71 0.55 0.98
C LEU A 115 7.65 -0.65 0.83
N PRO A 116 8.92 -0.45 0.44
CA PRO A 116 9.86 -1.54 0.29
C PRO A 116 10.14 -2.23 1.62
N CYS A 117 10.60 -3.47 1.54
CA CYS A 117 11.15 -4.18 2.69
C CYS A 117 12.33 -3.39 3.28
N SER A 118 12.17 -2.85 4.47
CA SER A 118 13.17 -2.02 5.16
C SER A 118 13.40 -2.42 6.62
N GLY A 119 12.96 -3.63 7.02
CA GLY A 119 13.06 -4.14 8.38
C GLY A 119 12.11 -3.47 9.38
N ARG A 120 11.56 -2.32 9.06
CA ARG A 120 10.55 -1.59 9.86
C ARG A 120 9.82 -0.56 8.99
N VAL A 121 8.66 -0.12 9.44
CA VAL A 121 8.00 1.05 8.84
C VAL A 121 8.75 2.33 9.23
N PRO A 122 9.23 3.15 8.28
CA PRO A 122 9.86 4.43 8.61
C PRO A 122 8.90 5.36 9.37
N PRO A 123 9.42 6.22 10.28
CA PRO A 123 8.57 7.02 11.18
C PRO A 123 7.47 7.83 10.48
N VAL A 124 7.78 8.49 9.36
CA VAL A 124 6.80 9.29 8.62
C VAL A 124 5.63 8.46 8.09
N TRP A 125 5.91 7.25 7.60
CA TRP A 125 4.86 6.34 7.13
C TRP A 125 4.09 5.70 8.28
N ALA A 126 4.79 5.41 9.38
CA ALA A 126 4.16 4.92 10.59
C ALA A 126 3.20 5.96 11.19
N GLU A 127 3.52 7.25 11.13
CA GLU A 127 2.67 8.36 11.59
C GLU A 127 1.42 8.53 10.72
N LEU A 128 1.55 8.36 9.40
CA LEU A 128 0.48 8.59 8.44
C LEU A 128 -0.46 7.39 8.23
N ALA A 129 0.01 6.16 8.53
CA ALA A 129 -0.74 4.96 8.25
C ALA A 129 -1.92 4.75 9.22
N ASP A 130 -3.11 4.60 8.67
CA ASP A 130 -4.29 4.10 9.39
C ASP A 130 -4.29 2.57 9.44
N LEU A 131 -3.67 1.92 8.45
CA LEU A 131 -3.52 0.47 8.37
C LEU A 131 -2.17 0.11 7.77
N VAL A 132 -1.47 -0.84 8.37
CA VAL A 132 -0.25 -1.44 7.84
C VAL A 132 -0.53 -2.88 7.42
N VAL A 133 -0.21 -3.23 6.19
CA VAL A 133 -0.32 -4.62 5.69
C VAL A 133 1.09 -5.13 5.43
N VAL A 134 1.47 -6.19 6.12
CA VAL A 134 2.78 -6.81 5.95
C VAL A 134 2.68 -8.16 5.26
N LEU A 135 3.45 -8.33 4.19
CA LEU A 135 3.60 -9.60 3.51
C LEU A 135 4.73 -10.41 4.14
N VAL A 136 4.43 -11.66 4.53
CA VAL A 136 5.43 -12.60 5.06
C VAL A 136 5.34 -13.92 4.30
N GLY A 137 6.45 -14.35 3.74
CA GLY A 137 6.52 -15.64 3.05
C GLY A 137 6.58 -16.82 4.00
N LEU A 138 5.98 -17.96 3.61
CA LEU A 138 5.88 -19.17 4.42
C LEU A 138 7.11 -20.11 4.35
N ARG A 139 8.24 -19.63 3.83
CA ARG A 139 9.53 -20.35 3.91
C ARG A 139 10.21 -20.03 5.25
N PRO A 140 10.98 -20.98 5.83
CA PRO A 140 11.60 -20.77 7.16
C PRO A 140 12.41 -19.48 7.29
N ARG A 141 13.17 -19.10 6.25
CA ARG A 141 13.92 -17.83 6.24
C ARG A 141 12.98 -16.63 6.29
N TRP A 142 11.91 -16.63 5.50
CA TRP A 142 10.96 -15.51 5.43
C TRP A 142 10.14 -15.36 6.71
N LEU A 143 9.82 -16.49 7.39
CA LEU A 143 9.17 -16.44 8.70
C LEU A 143 10.10 -15.80 9.75
N ARG A 144 11.39 -16.11 9.72
CA ARG A 144 12.37 -15.47 10.60
C ARG A 144 12.52 -13.97 10.32
N ASP A 145 12.49 -13.56 9.04
CA ASP A 145 12.46 -12.15 8.69
C ASP A 145 11.14 -11.49 9.20
N GLY A 146 10.03 -12.23 9.15
CA GLY A 146 8.73 -11.83 9.72
C GLY A 146 8.81 -11.60 11.22
N GLU A 147 9.39 -12.53 11.99
CA GLU A 147 9.61 -12.38 13.44
C GLU A 147 10.41 -11.11 13.77
N ALA A 148 11.52 -10.92 13.03
CA ALA A 148 12.36 -9.74 13.22
C ALA A 148 11.59 -8.44 12.90
N TRP A 149 10.75 -8.46 11.86
CA TRP A 149 9.94 -7.32 11.45
C TRP A 149 8.82 -7.02 12.46
N THR A 150 8.06 -8.02 12.92
CA THR A 150 6.98 -7.84 13.89
C THR A 150 7.48 -7.31 15.22
N SER A 151 8.69 -7.69 15.64
CA SER A 151 9.31 -7.15 16.85
C SER A 151 9.51 -5.62 16.82
N THR A 152 9.44 -4.99 15.64
CA THR A 152 9.60 -3.54 15.48
C THR A 152 8.30 -2.76 15.54
N LEU A 153 7.14 -3.44 15.54
CA LEU A 153 5.81 -2.80 15.53
C LEU A 153 5.46 -2.11 16.85
N GLY A 154 5.83 -2.71 17.97
CA GLY A 154 5.46 -2.20 19.30
C GLY A 154 3.93 -2.08 19.45
N GLU A 155 3.46 -0.94 19.94
CA GLU A 155 2.03 -0.63 20.15
C GLU A 155 1.20 -0.54 18.84
N ARG A 156 1.84 -0.57 17.67
CA ARG A 156 1.16 -0.51 16.36
C ARG A 156 0.71 -1.87 15.82
N SER A 157 0.91 -2.94 16.58
CA SER A 157 0.43 -4.28 16.22
C SER A 157 -1.08 -4.31 15.96
N ASP A 158 -1.85 -3.47 16.68
CA ASP A 158 -3.32 -3.40 16.57
C ASP A 158 -3.81 -2.83 15.22
N SER A 159 -2.97 -2.05 14.53
CA SER A 159 -3.25 -1.49 13.20
C SER A 159 -2.49 -2.22 12.08
N ALA A 160 -1.98 -3.41 12.34
CA ALA A 160 -1.25 -4.21 11.39
C ALA A 160 -1.99 -5.50 11.04
N LEU A 161 -2.02 -5.85 9.74
CA LEU A 161 -2.59 -7.08 9.22
C LEU A 161 -1.52 -7.87 8.47
N LEU A 162 -1.57 -9.20 8.60
CA LEU A 162 -0.68 -10.12 7.91
C LEU A 162 -1.30 -10.63 6.60
N VAL A 163 -0.52 -10.58 5.54
CA VAL A 163 -0.75 -11.36 4.33
C VAL A 163 0.36 -12.40 4.21
N THR A 164 0.01 -13.68 4.29
CA THR A 164 0.98 -14.75 4.05
C THR A 164 1.23 -14.93 2.55
N ARG A 165 2.45 -15.32 2.14
CA ARG A 165 2.85 -15.40 0.72
C ARG A 165 3.52 -16.72 0.39
N GLY A 166 3.15 -17.32 -0.74
CA GLY A 166 3.80 -18.52 -1.25
C GLY A 166 2.88 -19.39 -2.11
N PRO A 167 3.25 -20.66 -2.39
CA PRO A 167 2.37 -21.60 -3.03
C PRO A 167 1.05 -21.75 -2.26
N ARG A 168 -0.03 -22.10 -2.96
CA ARG A 168 -1.33 -22.36 -2.31
C ARG A 168 -1.17 -23.30 -1.10
N ARG A 169 -1.72 -22.91 0.03
CA ARG A 169 -1.65 -23.64 1.29
C ARG A 169 -3.03 -23.83 1.91
N ALA A 170 -3.14 -24.82 2.82
CA ALA A 170 -4.31 -24.94 3.67
C ALA A 170 -4.37 -23.75 4.64
N GLU A 171 -5.58 -23.28 4.93
CA GLU A 171 -5.86 -22.13 5.79
C GLU A 171 -5.16 -22.26 7.16
N GLN A 172 -5.25 -23.42 7.80
CA GLN A 172 -4.60 -23.69 9.09
C GLN A 172 -3.06 -23.48 9.09
N VAL A 173 -2.40 -23.58 7.93
CA VAL A 173 -0.96 -23.28 7.83
C VAL A 173 -0.73 -21.78 7.91
N CYS A 174 -1.60 -21.00 7.26
CA CYS A 174 -1.53 -19.55 7.27
C CYS A 174 -1.90 -18.98 8.65
N GLU A 175 -2.95 -19.55 9.29
CA GLU A 175 -3.36 -19.18 10.65
C GLU A 175 -2.27 -19.46 11.67
N ARG A 176 -1.61 -20.62 11.65
CA ARG A 176 -0.47 -20.91 12.54
C ARG A 176 0.70 -19.95 12.33
N ALA A 177 0.95 -19.53 11.10
CA ALA A 177 1.98 -18.50 10.84
C ALA A 177 1.57 -17.15 11.43
N ALA A 178 0.30 -16.80 11.35
CA ALA A 178 -0.23 -15.55 11.93
C ALA A 178 -0.16 -15.57 13.47
N GLU A 179 -0.57 -16.66 14.10
CA GLU A 179 -0.43 -16.88 15.55
C GLU A 179 1.03 -16.76 15.99
N HIS A 180 1.93 -17.41 15.26
CA HIS A 180 3.37 -17.38 15.55
C HIS A 180 3.96 -15.97 15.45
N LEU A 181 3.49 -15.19 14.48
CA LEU A 181 3.94 -13.80 14.26
C LEU A 181 3.20 -12.78 15.13
N GLY A 182 2.15 -13.19 15.83
CA GLY A 182 1.35 -12.31 16.67
C GLY A 182 0.56 -11.24 15.90
N LEU A 183 0.18 -11.51 14.64
CA LEU A 183 -0.58 -10.59 13.80
C LEU A 183 -1.87 -11.23 13.28
N PRO A 184 -2.98 -10.48 13.20
CA PRO A 184 -4.21 -10.96 12.56
C PRO A 184 -3.96 -11.31 11.08
N LEU A 185 -4.38 -12.50 10.67
CA LEU A 185 -4.32 -12.92 9.26
C LEU A 185 -5.42 -12.21 8.46
N LEU A 186 -5.02 -11.46 7.44
CA LEU A 186 -5.96 -10.91 6.46
C LEU A 186 -6.29 -11.95 5.39
N ASP A 187 -5.27 -12.53 4.75
CA ASP A 187 -5.45 -13.46 3.63
C ASP A 187 -4.12 -14.16 3.26
N HIS A 188 -4.19 -15.07 2.27
CA HIS A 188 -3.02 -15.72 1.69
C HIS A 188 -2.84 -15.37 0.22
N LEU A 189 -1.76 -14.69 -0.11
CA LEU A 189 -1.38 -14.37 -1.48
C LEU A 189 -0.64 -15.56 -2.11
N ALA A 190 -1.37 -16.40 -2.82
CA ALA A 190 -0.81 -17.51 -3.55
C ALA A 190 0.02 -17.06 -4.77
N ASP A 191 0.94 -17.91 -5.22
CA ASP A 191 1.71 -17.68 -6.44
C ASP A 191 0.77 -17.56 -7.66
N ASP A 192 1.04 -16.54 -8.51
CA ASP A 192 0.20 -16.20 -9.66
C ASP A 192 1.06 -16.00 -10.91
N ALA A 193 1.01 -16.98 -11.80
CA ALA A 193 1.70 -16.90 -13.10
C ALA A 193 1.14 -15.78 -14.02
N GLY A 194 -0.08 -15.32 -13.76
CA GLY A 194 -0.70 -14.20 -14.48
C GLY A 194 0.03 -12.88 -14.22
N VAL A 195 0.41 -12.62 -12.96
CA VAL A 195 1.19 -11.45 -12.57
C VAL A 195 2.54 -11.45 -13.27
N GLN A 196 3.28 -12.58 -13.22
CA GLN A 196 4.59 -12.70 -13.88
C GLN A 196 4.49 -12.48 -15.39
N ARG A 197 3.39 -12.94 -16.02
CA ARG A 197 3.15 -12.72 -17.45
C ARG A 197 2.85 -11.27 -17.76
N ASP A 198 2.05 -10.58 -16.97
CA ASP A 198 1.76 -9.16 -17.16
C ASP A 198 3.04 -8.33 -17.01
N GLU A 199 3.86 -8.59 -15.98
CA GLU A 199 5.16 -7.96 -15.75
C GLU A 199 6.12 -8.18 -16.94
N ALA A 200 6.26 -9.42 -17.41
CA ALA A 200 7.12 -9.75 -18.56
C ALA A 200 6.69 -9.03 -19.86
N HIS A 201 5.47 -8.54 -19.94
CA HIS A 201 4.94 -7.78 -21.10
C HIS A 201 4.86 -6.26 -20.81
N GLY A 202 5.45 -5.77 -19.72
CA GLY A 202 5.38 -4.36 -19.33
C GLY A 202 3.95 -3.88 -19.09
N ARG A 203 3.09 -4.73 -18.53
CA ARG A 203 1.68 -4.41 -18.25
C ARG A 203 1.46 -4.27 -16.75
N SER A 204 0.66 -3.29 -16.40
CA SER A 204 0.17 -3.16 -15.02
C SER A 204 -0.56 -4.43 -14.56
N PRO A 205 -0.36 -4.86 -13.30
CA PRO A 205 -1.05 -6.03 -12.75
C PRO A 205 -2.56 -5.80 -12.68
N ARG A 206 -3.32 -6.86 -13.04
CA ARG A 206 -4.79 -6.79 -13.11
C ARG A 206 -5.43 -7.27 -11.81
N PRO A 207 -6.62 -6.73 -11.42
CA PRO A 207 -7.34 -7.12 -10.22
C PRO A 207 -8.05 -8.48 -10.37
N LYS A 208 -7.31 -9.51 -10.81
CA LYS A 208 -7.77 -10.89 -11.06
C LYS A 208 -6.87 -11.88 -10.35
N GLY A 209 -7.33 -13.15 -10.27
CA GLY A 209 -6.57 -14.21 -9.63
C GLY A 209 -6.33 -14.00 -8.13
N PRO A 210 -5.33 -14.66 -7.56
CA PRO A 210 -5.01 -14.57 -6.13
C PRO A 210 -4.78 -13.14 -5.63
N VAL A 211 -4.02 -12.33 -6.36
CA VAL A 211 -3.75 -10.93 -5.95
C VAL A 211 -5.03 -10.09 -5.94
N GLY A 212 -5.96 -10.33 -6.86
CA GLY A 212 -7.25 -9.64 -6.88
C GLY A 212 -8.16 -10.06 -5.72
N VAL A 213 -8.07 -11.31 -5.23
CA VAL A 213 -8.78 -11.75 -4.03
C VAL A 213 -8.25 -11.00 -2.82
N VAL A 214 -6.95 -11.09 -2.56
CA VAL A 214 -6.31 -10.42 -1.42
C VAL A 214 -6.55 -8.90 -1.42
N ALA A 215 -6.49 -8.26 -2.60
CA ALA A 215 -6.78 -6.83 -2.71
C ALA A 215 -8.23 -6.48 -2.30
N ARG A 216 -9.20 -7.32 -2.63
CA ARG A 216 -10.60 -7.14 -2.19
C ARG A 216 -10.77 -7.35 -0.69
N SER A 217 -10.12 -8.39 -0.12
CA SER A 217 -10.09 -8.61 1.34
C SER A 217 -9.50 -7.39 2.05
N LEU A 218 -8.42 -6.81 1.50
CA LEU A 218 -7.79 -5.62 2.04
C LEU A 218 -8.73 -4.40 1.97
N VAL A 219 -9.36 -4.16 0.83
CA VAL A 219 -10.32 -3.05 0.68
C VAL A 219 -11.49 -3.17 1.65
N ALA A 220 -11.99 -4.39 1.91
CA ALA A 220 -13.05 -4.63 2.89
C ALA A 220 -12.59 -4.41 4.35
N ALA A 221 -11.29 -4.53 4.62
CA ALA A 221 -10.69 -4.32 5.94
C ALA A 221 -10.28 -2.86 6.20
N LEU A 222 -10.38 -1.95 5.22
CA LEU A 222 -10.01 -0.55 5.41
C LEU A 222 -10.93 0.14 6.42
N PRO A 223 -10.38 0.97 7.30
CA PRO A 223 -11.18 1.79 8.19
C PRO A 223 -12.03 2.79 7.37
N PRO A 224 -13.23 3.14 7.85
CA PRO A 224 -14.06 4.14 7.17
C PRO A 224 -13.36 5.51 7.15
N ALA A 225 -13.70 6.35 6.16
CA ALA A 225 -13.21 7.72 6.12
C ALA A 225 -13.60 8.47 7.40
N THR A 226 -12.62 9.12 8.03
CA THR A 226 -12.86 9.95 9.22
C THR A 226 -13.72 11.15 8.82
N GLY A 227 -14.94 11.26 9.36
CA GLY A 227 -15.95 12.25 8.98
C GLY A 227 -17.26 11.65 8.47
N ALA A 228 -17.23 10.43 7.89
CA ALA A 228 -18.46 9.74 7.46
C ALA A 228 -19.37 9.32 8.63
N LEU A 229 -18.78 9.09 9.82
CA LEU A 229 -19.53 8.78 11.04
C LEU A 229 -20.32 9.98 11.59
N ALA A 230 -19.86 11.21 11.36
CA ALA A 230 -20.56 12.42 11.84
C ALA A 230 -21.86 12.69 11.04
N GLU A 231 -21.90 12.41 9.75
CA GLU A 231 -23.09 12.60 8.93
C GLU A 231 -24.15 11.52 9.18
N HIS A 232 -23.72 10.29 9.50
CA HIS A 232 -24.66 9.18 9.78
C HIS A 232 -25.37 9.33 11.13
N VAL A 233 -24.71 9.94 12.13
CA VAL A 233 -25.30 10.23 13.45
C VAL A 233 -26.24 11.42 13.38
N LEU A 234 -25.99 12.41 12.54
CA LEU A 234 -26.86 13.58 12.35
C LEU A 234 -28.09 13.27 11.47
N GLY A 235 -28.01 12.30 10.57
CA GLY A 235 -29.12 11.86 9.73
C GLY A 235 -30.16 10.97 10.43
N LEU A 236 -29.88 10.48 11.65
CA LEU A 236 -30.80 9.66 12.46
C LEU A 236 -31.54 10.50 13.53
N ALA A 237 -31.24 11.80 13.61
CA ALA A 237 -31.86 12.74 14.56
C ALA A 237 -32.82 13.77 13.91
N SER A 238 -33.28 13.48 12.69
CA SER A 238 -34.26 14.34 11.95
C SER A 238 -35.55 13.61 11.74
#